data_2b4ea6656590fc2a2658f1a0b3b0df60
#
_entry.id   2b4ea6656590fc2a2658f1a0b3b0df60
#
_cell.length_a   1.000
_cell.length_b   1.000
_cell.length_c   1.000
_cell.angle_alpha   90.00
_cell.angle_beta   90.00
_cell.angle_gamma   90.00
#
_symmetry.space_group_name_H-M   'P 1'
#
loop_
_entity.id
_entity.type
_entity.pdbx_description
1 polymer ?
#
loop_
_entity_poly.entity_id
_entity_poly.type
_entity_poly.pdbx_seq_one_letter_code
_entity_poly.pdbx_strand_id
1 'polypeptide(L)'
;EGEAYLDFLSGIAVTSFGHSHPHLVAALTNQAGKLWHLSNVHRIPSAEELARRLAANSFADNVFFANSGTEAIEAGIKAIRGYHAAQGNVERNRIIGFTDSFHGRTIAALGAAGNQSHMQSFVTGDNGFDQVQWEDMDGLKSIIGPQTAGIILEPIQGEGGIRLVNQSFLQEVRELCEENGLLLMF
;
A
#
# COMPACT_ATOMS: atom_id res chain seq x y z
N GLU A 1 13.43 23.41 -25.02
CA GLU A 1 14.28 24.09 -26.01
C GLU A 1 15.73 23.54 -26.00
N GLY A 2 15.95 22.30 -25.51
CA GLY A 2 17.21 21.60 -25.60
C GLY A 2 18.19 21.81 -24.44
N GLU A 3 17.77 22.47 -23.38
CA GLU A 3 18.60 22.57 -22.17
C GLU A 3 18.59 21.26 -21.38
N ALA A 4 19.75 20.85 -20.87
CA ALA A 4 19.88 19.64 -20.07
C ALA A 4 19.75 19.96 -18.59
N TYR A 5 18.95 19.19 -17.88
CA TYR A 5 18.76 19.29 -16.43
C TYR A 5 19.07 17.95 -15.77
N LEU A 6 19.63 18.00 -14.56
CA LEU A 6 19.76 16.80 -13.72
C LEU A 6 18.42 16.48 -13.08
N ASP A 7 17.90 15.26 -13.32
CA ASP A 7 16.66 14.80 -12.74
C ASP A 7 16.93 13.89 -11.54
N PHE A 8 16.81 14.44 -10.33
CA PHE A 8 16.86 13.69 -9.07
C PHE A 8 15.48 13.25 -8.56
N LEU A 9 14.39 13.68 -9.24
CA LEU A 9 13.03 13.31 -8.84
C LEU A 9 12.58 12.00 -9.50
N SER A 10 13.12 11.69 -10.68
CA SER A 10 12.79 10.48 -11.46
C SER A 10 11.27 10.24 -11.61
N GLY A 11 10.50 11.32 -11.83
CA GLY A 11 9.04 11.24 -11.89
C GLY A 11 8.39 10.80 -10.57
N ILE A 12 8.93 11.27 -9.45
CA ILE A 12 8.59 10.84 -8.08
C ILE A 12 8.85 9.32 -7.91
N ALA A 13 10.13 8.96 -8.07
CA ALA A 13 10.68 7.60 -7.94
C ALA A 13 10.09 6.55 -8.92
N VAL A 14 9.53 6.97 -10.04
CA VAL A 14 8.90 6.06 -11.03
C VAL A 14 9.88 5.62 -12.11
N THR A 15 10.73 6.54 -12.61
CA THR A 15 11.62 6.29 -13.75
C THR A 15 13.02 5.84 -13.32
N SER A 16 13.11 4.82 -12.46
CA SER A 16 14.38 4.33 -11.88
C SER A 16 15.39 3.85 -12.93
N PHE A 17 14.94 3.42 -14.10
CA PHE A 17 15.79 3.03 -15.23
C PHE A 17 16.01 4.14 -16.24
N GLY A 18 15.63 5.37 -15.94
CA GLY A 18 15.65 6.51 -16.84
C GLY A 18 14.48 6.53 -17.84
N HIS A 19 14.47 7.56 -18.68
CA HIS A 19 13.46 7.71 -19.72
C HIS A 19 13.79 6.80 -20.90
N SER A 20 12.77 6.12 -21.44
CA SER A 20 12.87 5.31 -22.68
C SER A 20 14.00 4.26 -22.65
N HIS A 21 14.16 3.53 -21.54
CA HIS A 21 15.15 2.46 -21.47
C HIS A 21 14.96 1.44 -22.59
N PRO A 22 15.98 1.13 -23.42
CA PRO A 22 15.82 0.36 -24.67
C PRO A 22 15.15 -1.00 -24.48
N HIS A 23 15.53 -1.73 -23.41
CA HIS A 23 14.92 -3.02 -23.12
C HIS A 23 13.41 -2.91 -22.79
N LEU A 24 13.01 -1.89 -22.01
CA LEU A 24 11.60 -1.67 -21.64
C LEU A 24 10.79 -1.25 -22.86
N VAL A 25 11.33 -0.36 -23.71
CA VAL A 25 10.69 0.04 -24.96
C VAL A 25 10.49 -1.17 -25.90
N ALA A 26 11.53 -2.01 -26.05
CA ALA A 26 11.43 -3.21 -26.90
C ALA A 26 10.39 -4.20 -26.35
N ALA A 27 10.37 -4.44 -25.04
CA ALA A 27 9.39 -5.33 -24.40
C ALA A 27 7.95 -4.82 -24.58
N LEU A 28 7.72 -3.51 -24.37
CA LEU A 28 6.41 -2.88 -24.58
C LEU A 28 5.96 -2.98 -26.02
N THR A 29 6.83 -2.64 -26.97
CA THR A 29 6.52 -2.69 -28.43
C THR A 29 6.19 -4.11 -28.87
N ASN A 30 6.97 -5.11 -28.42
CA ASN A 30 6.70 -6.52 -28.72
C ASN A 30 5.34 -6.98 -28.16
N GLN A 31 5.02 -6.62 -26.93
CA GLN A 31 3.74 -6.97 -26.32
C GLN A 31 2.56 -6.23 -26.96
N ALA A 32 2.74 -4.96 -27.32
CA ALA A 32 1.72 -4.16 -27.97
C ALA A 32 1.29 -4.71 -29.34
N GLY A 33 2.20 -5.39 -30.04
CA GLY A 33 1.91 -6.09 -31.28
C GLY A 33 1.16 -7.43 -31.12
N LYS A 34 0.94 -7.90 -29.88
CA LYS A 34 0.29 -9.21 -29.60
C LYS A 34 -1.06 -9.05 -28.94
N LEU A 35 -1.09 -8.45 -27.75
CA LEU A 35 -2.30 -8.39 -26.93
C LEU A 35 -2.19 -7.26 -25.92
N TRP A 36 -3.20 -6.40 -25.87
CA TRP A 36 -3.24 -5.25 -24.96
C TRP A 36 -4.02 -5.53 -23.69
N HIS A 37 -5.12 -6.27 -23.80
CA HIS A 37 -5.98 -6.58 -22.67
C HIS A 37 -6.55 -8.00 -22.79
N LEU A 38 -6.64 -8.66 -21.64
CA LEU A 38 -7.33 -9.93 -21.50
C LEU A 38 -8.04 -9.96 -20.16
N SER A 39 -9.28 -10.42 -20.14
CA SER A 39 -10.05 -10.57 -18.92
C SER A 39 -9.42 -11.60 -17.96
N ASN A 40 -9.61 -11.38 -16.67
CA ASN A 40 -9.16 -12.29 -15.60
C ASN A 40 -9.84 -13.67 -15.60
N VAL A 41 -10.81 -13.90 -16.49
CA VAL A 41 -11.37 -15.25 -16.72
C VAL A 41 -10.44 -16.13 -17.57
N HIS A 42 -9.36 -15.56 -18.08
CA HIS A 42 -8.35 -16.25 -18.85
C HIS A 42 -6.99 -16.23 -18.15
N ARG A 43 -6.17 -17.22 -18.43
CA ARG A 43 -4.79 -17.24 -17.96
C ARG A 43 -3.93 -16.29 -18.76
N ILE A 44 -3.10 -15.52 -18.07
CA ILE A 44 -2.17 -14.53 -18.67
C ILE A 44 -0.75 -14.97 -18.31
N PRO A 45 -0.01 -15.67 -19.20
CA PRO A 45 1.30 -16.25 -18.88
C PRO A 45 2.31 -15.26 -18.33
N SER A 46 2.34 -14.01 -18.83
CA SER A 46 3.25 -12.98 -18.34
C SER A 46 2.92 -12.53 -16.90
N ALA A 47 1.64 -12.45 -16.55
CA ALA A 47 1.21 -12.13 -15.18
C ALA A 47 1.51 -13.29 -14.22
N GLU A 48 1.27 -14.53 -14.64
CA GLU A 48 1.58 -15.73 -13.85
C GLU A 48 3.10 -15.84 -13.57
N GLU A 49 3.94 -15.60 -14.58
CA GLU A 49 5.40 -15.62 -14.41
C GLU A 49 5.86 -14.50 -13.46
N LEU A 50 5.30 -13.29 -13.58
CA LEU A 50 5.61 -12.21 -12.65
C LEU A 50 5.17 -12.54 -11.22
N ALA A 51 3.96 -13.08 -11.03
CA ALA A 51 3.46 -13.50 -9.73
C ALA A 51 4.37 -14.57 -9.10
N ARG A 52 4.77 -15.57 -9.88
CA ARG A 52 5.70 -16.62 -9.42
C ARG A 52 7.06 -16.04 -8.98
N ARG A 53 7.59 -15.08 -9.73
CA ARG A 53 8.87 -14.41 -9.38
C ARG A 53 8.73 -13.55 -8.13
N LEU A 54 7.63 -12.83 -7.97
CA LEU A 54 7.37 -12.03 -6.77
C LEU A 54 7.23 -12.91 -5.54
N ALA A 55 6.44 -13.98 -5.61
CA ALA A 55 6.31 -14.94 -4.51
C ALA A 55 7.64 -15.62 -4.15
N ALA A 56 8.46 -15.99 -5.14
CA ALA A 56 9.76 -16.61 -4.89
C ALA A 56 10.80 -15.68 -4.25
N ASN A 57 10.60 -14.36 -4.30
CA ASN A 57 11.52 -13.35 -3.78
C ASN A 57 10.93 -12.51 -2.65
N SER A 58 9.83 -12.93 -2.05
CA SER A 58 9.18 -12.26 -0.93
C SER A 58 8.56 -13.29 0.03
N PHE A 59 7.91 -12.81 1.07
CA PHE A 59 7.13 -13.63 1.99
C PHE A 59 5.74 -14.03 1.44
N ALA A 60 5.33 -13.47 0.29
CA ALA A 60 3.98 -13.63 -0.23
C ALA A 60 3.76 -15.01 -0.87
N ASP A 61 2.65 -15.65 -0.57
CA ASP A 61 2.18 -16.88 -1.23
C ASP A 61 1.38 -16.57 -2.51
N ASN A 62 0.71 -15.43 -2.54
CA ASN A 62 -0.18 -15.03 -3.64
C ASN A 62 0.07 -13.57 -4.04
N VAL A 63 -0.26 -13.24 -5.28
CA VAL A 63 -0.12 -11.89 -5.83
C VAL A 63 -1.45 -11.47 -6.46
N PHE A 64 -1.91 -10.30 -6.10
CA PHE A 64 -3.04 -9.62 -6.74
C PHE A 64 -2.51 -8.41 -7.52
N PHE A 65 -2.84 -8.33 -8.81
CA PHE A 65 -2.45 -7.22 -9.67
C PHE A 65 -3.54 -6.16 -9.73
N ALA A 66 -3.12 -4.91 -9.62
CA ALA A 66 -3.95 -3.72 -9.76
C ALA A 66 -3.29 -2.73 -10.73
N ASN A 67 -4.03 -1.70 -11.15
CA ASN A 67 -3.51 -0.72 -12.11
C ASN A 67 -2.67 0.39 -11.45
N SER A 68 -2.76 0.54 -10.15
CA SER A 68 -2.08 1.61 -9.41
C SER A 68 -1.83 1.22 -7.94
N GLY A 69 -0.91 1.93 -7.28
CA GLY A 69 -0.69 1.80 -5.85
C GLY A 69 -1.96 2.07 -5.02
N THR A 70 -2.73 3.09 -5.41
CA THR A 70 -4.02 3.38 -4.75
C THR A 70 -5.00 2.21 -4.82
N GLU A 71 -5.11 1.54 -5.97
CA GLU A 71 -5.95 0.34 -6.09
C GLU A 71 -5.41 -0.83 -5.25
N ALA A 72 -4.10 -0.97 -5.13
CA ALA A 72 -3.50 -1.96 -4.25
C ALA A 72 -3.82 -1.68 -2.77
N ILE A 73 -3.77 -0.41 -2.34
CA ILE A 73 -4.20 0.01 -1.00
C ILE A 73 -5.68 -0.29 -0.77
N GLU A 74 -6.56 0.05 -1.71
CA GLU A 74 -8.00 -0.27 -1.63
C GLU A 74 -8.24 -1.79 -1.53
N ALA A 75 -7.49 -2.59 -2.27
CA ALA A 75 -7.56 -4.04 -2.19
C ALA A 75 -7.10 -4.56 -0.81
N GLY A 76 -6.01 -4.00 -0.26
CA GLY A 76 -5.52 -4.32 1.08
C GLY A 76 -6.52 -3.97 2.18
N ILE A 77 -7.10 -2.77 2.13
CA ILE A 77 -8.16 -2.34 3.07
C ILE A 77 -9.35 -3.32 3.02
N LYS A 78 -9.80 -3.68 1.83
CA LYS A 78 -10.88 -4.65 1.64
C LYS A 78 -10.50 -6.05 2.14
N ALA A 79 -9.26 -6.47 1.92
CA ALA A 79 -8.77 -7.76 2.40
C ALA A 79 -8.75 -7.82 3.93
N ILE A 80 -8.27 -6.77 4.61
CA ILE A 80 -8.28 -6.68 6.08
C ILE A 80 -9.72 -6.78 6.61
N ARG A 81 -10.63 -5.96 6.11
CA ARG A 81 -12.04 -5.96 6.55
C ARG A 81 -12.75 -7.27 6.20
N GLY A 82 -12.53 -7.78 4.99
CA GLY A 82 -13.12 -9.02 4.49
C GLY A 82 -12.67 -10.25 5.27
N TYR A 83 -11.43 -10.29 5.71
CA TYR A 83 -10.90 -11.37 6.54
C TYR A 83 -11.69 -11.51 7.85
N HIS A 84 -11.89 -10.42 8.57
CA HIS A 84 -12.64 -10.45 9.83
C HIS A 84 -14.14 -10.72 9.60
N ALA A 85 -14.71 -10.14 8.57
CA ALA A 85 -16.12 -10.39 8.22
C ALA A 85 -16.38 -11.86 7.86
N ALA A 86 -15.46 -12.51 7.15
CA ALA A 86 -15.56 -13.95 6.81
C ALA A 86 -15.49 -14.86 8.06
N GLN A 87 -14.94 -14.36 9.17
CA GLN A 87 -14.92 -15.06 10.46
C GLN A 87 -16.12 -14.70 11.35
N GLY A 88 -17.09 -13.95 10.84
CA GLY A 88 -18.26 -13.49 11.58
C GLY A 88 -18.03 -12.24 12.44
N ASN A 89 -16.85 -11.62 12.37
CA ASN A 89 -16.46 -10.45 13.16
C ASN A 89 -16.62 -9.15 12.36
N VAL A 90 -17.82 -8.86 11.85
CA VAL A 90 -18.10 -7.71 10.98
C VAL A 90 -17.82 -6.35 11.63
N GLU A 91 -17.87 -6.30 12.97
CA GLU A 91 -17.56 -5.09 13.74
C GLU A 91 -16.06 -4.75 13.74
N ARG A 92 -15.19 -5.71 13.43
CA ARG A 92 -13.74 -5.49 13.29
C ARG A 92 -13.44 -4.94 11.91
N ASN A 93 -13.57 -3.63 11.75
CA ASN A 93 -13.44 -2.96 10.45
C ASN A 93 -12.62 -1.67 10.48
N ARG A 94 -12.13 -1.24 11.66
CA ARG A 94 -11.27 -0.08 11.81
C ARG A 94 -9.82 -0.43 11.49
N ILE A 95 -9.15 0.46 10.80
CA ILE A 95 -7.73 0.29 10.42
C ILE A 95 -6.94 1.47 10.98
N ILE A 96 -5.83 1.17 11.65
CA ILE A 96 -4.93 2.19 12.19
C ILE A 96 -3.87 2.53 11.13
N GLY A 97 -3.73 3.82 10.81
CA GLY A 97 -2.67 4.38 9.99
C GLY A 97 -1.76 5.31 10.78
N PHE A 98 -0.67 5.74 10.17
CA PHE A 98 0.27 6.67 10.77
C PHE A 98 0.20 8.04 10.10
N THR A 99 0.35 9.11 10.90
CA THR A 99 0.35 10.47 10.38
C THR A 99 1.45 10.70 9.35
N ASP A 100 1.22 11.62 8.43
CA ASP A 100 2.11 11.97 7.31
C ASP A 100 2.39 10.83 6.32
N SER A 101 1.59 9.76 6.33
CA SER A 101 1.66 8.68 5.36
C SER A 101 1.06 9.08 4.01
N PHE A 102 1.46 8.36 2.97
CA PHE A 102 0.86 8.48 1.65
C PHE A 102 0.38 7.10 1.15
N HIS A 103 -0.93 6.95 1.00
CA HIS A 103 -1.56 5.70 0.56
C HIS A 103 -2.36 5.84 -0.74
N GLY A 104 -2.40 7.04 -1.33
CA GLY A 104 -3.15 7.36 -2.54
C GLY A 104 -4.16 8.49 -2.35
N ARG A 105 -5.05 8.66 -3.33
CA ARG A 105 -5.98 9.80 -3.39
C ARG A 105 -7.47 9.41 -3.45
N THR A 106 -7.82 8.14 -3.30
CA THR A 106 -9.21 7.72 -3.06
C THR A 106 -9.64 8.08 -1.64
N ILE A 107 -10.96 8.10 -1.38
CA ILE A 107 -11.49 8.47 -0.06
C ILE A 107 -10.94 7.57 1.04
N ALA A 108 -10.88 6.25 0.82
CA ALA A 108 -10.35 5.34 1.82
C ALA A 108 -8.83 5.47 1.99
N ALA A 109 -8.07 5.64 0.89
CA ALA A 109 -6.63 5.88 0.95
C ALA A 109 -6.28 7.19 1.68
N LEU A 110 -7.06 8.25 1.48
CA LEU A 110 -6.94 9.51 2.24
C LEU A 110 -7.23 9.29 3.73
N GLY A 111 -8.29 8.54 4.05
CA GLY A 111 -8.63 8.19 5.44
C GLY A 111 -7.50 7.41 6.13
N ALA A 112 -6.89 6.47 5.43
CA ALA A 112 -5.76 5.68 5.95
C ALA A 112 -4.48 6.49 6.14
N ALA A 113 -4.23 7.50 5.29
CA ALA A 113 -3.00 8.28 5.28
C ALA A 113 -2.84 9.29 6.43
N GLY A 114 -3.93 9.73 7.07
CA GLY A 114 -3.91 10.66 8.21
C GLY A 114 -3.39 12.06 7.92
N ASN A 115 -3.26 12.44 6.66
CA ASN A 115 -2.82 13.78 6.29
C ASN A 115 -4.01 14.75 6.31
N GLN A 116 -4.08 15.55 7.37
CA GLN A 116 -5.18 16.49 7.61
C GLN A 116 -5.39 17.48 6.45
N SER A 117 -4.31 17.96 5.84
CA SER A 117 -4.40 18.93 4.73
C SER A 117 -5.06 18.32 3.48
N HIS A 118 -4.90 17.03 3.27
CA HIS A 118 -5.50 16.33 2.15
C HIS A 118 -6.93 15.84 2.45
N MET A 119 -7.29 15.71 3.74
CA MET A 119 -8.58 15.15 4.16
C MET A 119 -9.69 16.21 4.27
N GLN A 120 -9.38 17.43 4.68
CA GLN A 120 -10.31 18.46 5.14
C GLN A 120 -11.57 18.66 4.30
N SER A 121 -11.47 18.50 2.98
CA SER A 121 -12.59 18.74 2.07
C SER A 121 -13.29 17.45 1.60
N PHE A 122 -12.72 16.29 1.83
CA PHE A 122 -13.15 15.04 1.20
C PHE A 122 -13.50 13.92 2.18
N VAL A 123 -12.93 13.93 3.37
CA VAL A 123 -13.17 12.90 4.39
C VAL A 123 -13.80 13.56 5.59
N THR A 124 -15.08 13.27 5.83
CA THR A 124 -15.86 13.85 6.92
C THR A 124 -16.45 12.76 7.80
N GLY A 125 -16.53 13.01 9.11
CA GLY A 125 -17.10 12.07 10.07
C GLY A 125 -16.24 10.85 10.34
N ASP A 126 -16.82 9.80 10.89
CA ASP A 126 -16.14 8.53 11.11
C ASP A 126 -15.99 7.78 9.78
N ASN A 127 -14.75 7.60 9.37
CA ASN A 127 -14.38 6.98 8.11
C ASN A 127 -13.84 5.55 8.27
N GLY A 128 -13.82 5.03 9.51
CA GLY A 128 -13.31 3.69 9.83
C GLY A 128 -11.77 3.61 9.89
N PHE A 129 -11.09 4.75 10.04
CA PHE A 129 -9.65 4.83 10.23
C PHE A 129 -9.30 5.57 11.51
N ASP A 130 -8.31 5.07 12.23
CA ASP A 130 -7.70 5.70 13.38
C ASP A 130 -6.27 6.12 13.02
N GLN A 131 -5.77 7.18 13.64
CA GLN A 131 -4.46 7.73 13.32
C GLN A 131 -3.59 7.79 14.57
N VAL A 132 -2.31 7.43 14.40
CA VAL A 132 -1.28 7.54 15.43
C VAL A 132 -0.07 8.27 14.89
N GLN A 133 0.69 8.90 15.75
CA GLN A 133 1.94 9.56 15.36
C GLN A 133 2.98 8.53 14.91
N TRP A 134 3.86 8.96 14.04
CA TRP A 134 4.96 8.13 13.56
C TRP A 134 5.82 7.60 14.72
N GLU A 135 5.98 6.27 14.77
CA GLU A 135 6.75 5.55 15.80
C GLU A 135 6.26 5.76 17.25
N ASP A 136 5.02 6.16 17.46
CA ASP A 136 4.41 6.26 18.80
C ASP A 136 3.78 4.93 19.22
N MET A 137 4.55 4.08 19.88
CA MET A 137 4.08 2.78 20.33
C MET A 137 3.04 2.88 21.46
N ASP A 138 3.18 3.83 22.36
CA ASP A 138 2.21 4.02 23.46
C ASP A 138 0.87 4.53 22.90
N GLY A 139 0.92 5.47 21.98
CA GLY A 139 -0.25 5.94 21.24
C GLY A 139 -0.91 4.79 20.48
N LEU A 140 -0.13 3.96 19.78
CA LEU A 140 -0.65 2.81 19.04
C LEU A 140 -1.37 1.82 19.96
N LYS A 141 -0.75 1.44 21.08
CA LYS A 141 -1.36 0.54 22.06
C LYS A 141 -2.64 1.10 22.66
N SER A 142 -2.71 2.42 22.85
CA SER A 142 -3.87 3.08 23.49
C SER A 142 -5.13 3.09 22.64
N ILE A 143 -5.00 3.03 21.30
CA ILE A 143 -6.14 3.11 20.36
C ILE A 143 -6.61 1.75 19.84
N ILE A 144 -5.86 0.67 20.09
CA ILE A 144 -6.30 -0.68 19.75
C ILE A 144 -7.51 -1.06 20.59
N GLY A 145 -8.58 -1.48 19.92
CA GLY A 145 -9.82 -1.87 20.56
C GLY A 145 -10.53 -3.01 19.85
N PRO A 146 -11.72 -3.41 20.35
CA PRO A 146 -12.46 -4.54 19.77
C PRO A 146 -12.82 -4.40 18.29
N GLN A 147 -12.92 -3.17 17.81
CA GLN A 147 -13.24 -2.87 16.41
C GLN A 147 -11.99 -2.78 15.50
N THR A 148 -10.79 -2.81 16.07
CA THR A 148 -9.55 -2.74 15.28
C THR A 148 -9.37 -4.02 14.47
N ALA A 149 -9.23 -3.87 13.16
CA ALA A 149 -9.07 -4.96 12.20
C ALA A 149 -7.61 -5.14 11.77
N GLY A 150 -6.85 -4.05 11.67
CA GLY A 150 -5.47 -4.10 11.20
C GLY A 150 -4.76 -2.76 11.29
N ILE A 151 -3.48 -2.82 10.92
CA ILE A 151 -2.57 -1.67 10.89
C ILE A 151 -2.00 -1.55 9.49
N ILE A 152 -1.93 -0.32 8.96
CA ILE A 152 -1.24 0.00 7.71
C ILE A 152 -0.04 0.91 8.00
N LEU A 153 1.13 0.55 7.50
CA LEU A 153 2.40 1.22 7.78
C LEU A 153 3.29 1.23 6.55
N GLU A 154 3.92 2.35 6.25
CA GLU A 154 5.01 2.44 5.27
C GLU A 154 6.34 2.08 5.95
N PRO A 155 7.09 1.05 5.53
CA PRO A 155 8.43 0.78 6.08
C PRO A 155 9.43 1.90 5.82
N ILE A 156 9.22 2.63 4.72
CA ILE A 156 9.89 3.89 4.39
C ILE A 156 8.79 4.89 4.05
N GLN A 157 8.58 5.86 4.91
CA GLN A 157 7.60 6.91 4.67
C GLN A 157 8.14 7.90 3.65
N GLY A 158 7.69 7.79 2.39
CA GLY A 158 8.22 8.57 1.26
C GLY A 158 7.83 10.03 1.33
N GLU A 159 6.57 10.34 1.21
CA GLU A 159 6.03 11.72 1.23
C GLU A 159 6.24 12.42 2.59
N GLY A 160 6.30 11.67 3.66
CA GLY A 160 6.57 12.18 5.01
C GLY A 160 8.03 12.57 5.26
N GLY A 161 8.91 12.56 4.24
CA GLY A 161 10.28 13.05 4.32
C GLY A 161 11.35 11.97 4.22
N ILE A 162 11.07 10.85 3.57
CA ILE A 162 11.96 9.69 3.35
C ILE A 162 12.49 9.17 4.70
N ARG A 163 11.55 8.89 5.60
CA ARG A 163 11.85 8.41 6.95
C ARG A 163 11.81 6.88 6.98
N LEU A 164 12.95 6.26 7.31
CA LEU A 164 13.01 4.82 7.55
C LEU A 164 12.45 4.52 8.94
N VAL A 165 11.51 3.58 9.02
CA VAL A 165 10.99 3.14 10.31
C VAL A 165 12.06 2.34 11.08
N ASN A 166 12.07 2.49 12.40
CA ASN A 166 12.99 1.74 13.25
C ASN A 166 12.65 0.25 13.23
N GLN A 167 13.66 -0.59 13.08
CA GLN A 167 13.46 -2.04 13.01
C GLN A 167 12.84 -2.62 14.28
N SER A 168 13.21 -2.10 15.46
CA SER A 168 12.60 -2.53 16.72
C SER A 168 11.11 -2.18 16.78
N PHE A 169 10.74 -0.99 16.28
CA PHE A 169 9.34 -0.59 16.20
C PHE A 169 8.53 -1.52 15.28
N LEU A 170 9.08 -1.90 14.10
CA LEU A 170 8.42 -2.87 13.21
C LEU A 170 8.20 -4.22 13.86
N GLN A 171 9.18 -4.70 14.64
CA GLN A 171 9.07 -5.96 15.37
C GLN A 171 7.97 -5.87 16.44
N GLU A 172 7.96 -4.80 17.24
CA GLU A 172 6.91 -4.57 18.23
C GLU A 172 5.52 -4.44 17.61
N VAL A 173 5.39 -3.77 16.44
CA VAL A 173 4.10 -3.70 15.71
C VAL A 173 3.68 -5.09 15.25
N ARG A 174 4.61 -5.92 14.78
CA ARG A 174 4.29 -7.30 14.37
C ARG A 174 3.78 -8.12 15.56
N GLU A 175 4.49 -8.09 16.69
CA GLU A 175 4.11 -8.77 17.91
C GLU A 175 2.72 -8.29 18.40
N LEU A 176 2.51 -6.98 18.42
CA LEU A 176 1.23 -6.38 18.81
C LEU A 176 0.07 -6.82 17.91
N CYS A 177 0.32 -6.95 16.61
CA CYS A 177 -0.67 -7.49 15.68
C CYS A 177 -1.01 -8.96 15.98
N GLU A 178 -0.01 -9.78 16.28
CA GLU A 178 -0.22 -11.20 16.61
C GLU A 178 -1.00 -11.36 17.93
N GLU A 179 -0.64 -10.62 18.96
CA GLU A 179 -1.31 -10.65 20.26
C GLU A 179 -2.78 -10.26 20.19
N ASN A 180 -3.11 -9.30 19.31
CA ASN A 180 -4.47 -8.76 19.17
C ASN A 180 -5.26 -9.34 17.97
N GLY A 181 -4.67 -10.27 17.22
CA GLY A 181 -5.28 -10.85 16.03
C GLY A 181 -5.57 -9.79 14.95
N LEU A 182 -4.67 -8.82 14.77
CA LEU A 182 -4.73 -7.78 13.75
C LEU A 182 -4.00 -8.21 12.49
N LEU A 183 -4.45 -7.72 11.34
CA LEU A 183 -3.71 -7.84 10.10
C LEU A 183 -2.73 -6.67 9.94
N LEU A 184 -1.50 -6.96 9.51
CA LEU A 184 -0.48 -5.97 9.24
C LEU A 184 -0.28 -5.82 7.75
N MET A 185 -0.34 -4.59 7.25
CA MET A 185 -0.16 -4.23 5.85
C MET A 185 1.00 -3.21 5.70
N PHE A 186 1.90 -3.49 4.78
CA PHE A 186 2.96 -2.57 4.37
C PHE A 186 2.71 -2.00 2.98
#